data_794ba194ea4bd9ab82100a6c56b33c0d
#
_entry.id   794ba194ea4bd9ab82100a6c56b33c0d
#
_cell.length_a   1.000
_cell.length_b   1.000
_cell.length_c   1.000
_cell.angle_alpha   90.00
_cell.angle_beta   90.00
_cell.angle_gamma   90.00
#
_symmetry.space_group_name_H-M   'P 1'
#
loop_
_entity.id
_entity.type
_entity.pdbx_description
1 polymer ?
#
loop_
_entity_poly.entity_id
_entity_poly.type
_entity_poly.pdbx_seq_one_letter_code
_entity_poly.pdbx_strand_id
1 'polypeptide(L)'
;MIGRDVNPSRCRFDEQPILDAALPCSRSFAKTGLAPVCCGSKTCALPGFRVLYRGQDQPMNRRRQIYEGKAKILYEGPEPGTLIQYFKDDATAFNAQKKGTINGKGVINNRISEHVFTLLGNIGIPTHFIKRLNMREQLVRQVEIVPIEVVVRNVAAGSLSKRLGVEEGTQLSRTILEYYYKDDALGDPLITDEHIACFGWASQEEMHDIADMAIRINDFMSGLFAAIGIRLVDFKLEFGRVWENDFARIILADEISPDGCRLWDMASGEKLDKDRFRRDLGGEVEAYQEVARRLGLLPDGADSAVLDLETHRKKLR
;
A
#
# COMPACT_ATOMS: atom_id res chain seq x y z
N MET A 1 29.96 -52.79 17.08
CA MET A 1 31.26 -52.57 17.71
C MET A 1 31.88 -51.32 17.12
N ILE A 2 32.39 -50.49 17.98
CA ILE A 2 33.15 -49.26 17.85
C ILE A 2 32.27 -47.99 17.81
N GLY A 3 32.03 -47.51 19.01
CA GLY A 3 31.62 -46.15 19.30
C GLY A 3 32.81 -45.20 19.22
N ARG A 4 32.51 -43.92 18.95
CA ARG A 4 33.40 -42.82 19.36
C ARG A 4 32.53 -41.67 19.89
N ASP A 5 32.70 -41.46 21.20
CA ASP A 5 32.31 -40.28 21.93
C ASP A 5 33.02 -39.05 21.37
N VAL A 6 32.31 -37.96 21.24
CA VAL A 6 32.89 -36.61 21.12
C VAL A 6 32.17 -35.69 22.10
N ASN A 7 32.94 -35.23 23.06
CA ASN A 7 32.70 -34.37 24.18
C ASN A 7 32.25 -32.95 23.80
N PRO A 8 31.28 -32.31 24.47
CA PRO A 8 30.89 -30.93 24.23
C PRO A 8 31.76 -29.99 25.07
N SER A 9 32.59 -29.22 24.39
CA SER A 9 33.32 -28.12 25.02
C SER A 9 32.47 -26.85 25.07
N ARG A 10 32.29 -26.38 26.30
CA ARG A 10 31.72 -25.13 26.77
C ARG A 10 32.26 -23.90 26.02
N CYS A 11 31.38 -23.07 25.50
CA CYS A 11 31.66 -21.65 25.31
C CYS A 11 30.98 -20.84 26.41
N ARG A 12 31.80 -20.13 27.19
CA ARG A 12 31.38 -19.18 28.23
C ARG A 12 30.87 -17.91 27.58
N PHE A 13 29.76 -17.45 28.09
CA PHE A 13 29.31 -16.07 27.87
C PHE A 13 30.01 -15.17 28.90
N ASP A 14 30.79 -14.20 28.45
CA ASP A 14 31.26 -13.09 29.27
C ASP A 14 30.19 -11.98 29.28
N GLU A 15 29.60 -11.82 30.44
CA GLU A 15 28.79 -10.65 30.78
C GLU A 15 29.70 -9.46 31.05
N GLN A 16 29.53 -8.36 30.38
CA GLN A 16 30.05 -7.05 30.82
C GLN A 16 28.91 -6.11 31.20
N PRO A 17 29.06 -5.35 32.29
CA PRO A 17 28.00 -4.59 32.91
C PRO A 17 27.76 -3.23 32.23
N ILE A 18 26.47 -2.88 32.21
CA ILE A 18 25.98 -1.57 31.81
C ILE A 18 26.32 -0.56 32.91
N LEU A 19 27.11 0.46 32.57
CA LEU A 19 27.39 1.60 33.43
C LEU A 19 26.31 2.65 33.25
N ASP A 20 25.50 2.85 34.31
CA ASP A 20 24.64 3.98 34.54
C ASP A 20 25.47 5.27 34.62
N ALA A 21 25.16 6.25 33.78
CA ALA A 21 25.62 7.62 33.96
C ALA A 21 24.42 8.54 34.18
N ALA A 22 24.00 8.64 35.41
CA ALA A 22 23.12 9.68 35.89
C ALA A 22 23.92 10.99 36.09
N LEU A 23 23.52 12.08 35.48
CA LEU A 23 24.00 13.42 35.78
C LEU A 23 22.98 14.14 36.66
N PRO A 24 23.43 14.85 37.70
CA PRO A 24 22.56 15.44 38.71
C PRO A 24 22.06 16.83 38.31
N CYS A 25 20.79 17.05 38.57
CA CYS A 25 20.16 18.37 38.60
C CYS A 25 20.46 19.05 39.93
N SER A 26 21.20 20.14 39.96
CA SER A 26 21.33 21.00 41.16
C SER A 26 20.74 22.37 40.92
N ARG A 27 19.66 22.59 41.53
CA ARG A 27 19.11 23.67 42.40
C ARG A 27 19.71 25.08 42.31
N SER A 28 18.77 25.95 42.22
CA SER A 28 18.57 27.13 43.06
C SER A 28 19.00 28.47 42.51
N PHE A 29 18.01 29.33 42.25
CA PHE A 29 17.96 30.67 42.86
C PHE A 29 16.52 31.21 42.81
N ALA A 30 16.08 31.60 44.01
CA ALA A 30 14.78 32.19 44.28
C ALA A 30 14.88 33.73 44.36
N LYS A 31 13.71 34.37 44.13
CA LYS A 31 13.29 35.70 44.58
C LYS A 31 13.75 36.92 43.81
N THR A 32 12.86 37.49 43.06
CA THR A 32 12.30 38.83 43.34
C THR A 32 11.07 39.05 42.48
N GLY A 33 9.95 39.38 43.14
CA GLY A 33 8.69 39.66 42.48
C GLY A 33 8.64 41.06 41.91
N LEU A 34 7.98 41.18 40.76
CA LEU A 34 7.28 42.39 40.31
C LEU A 34 6.30 42.01 39.21
N ALA A 35 5.04 42.32 39.41
CA ALA A 35 3.97 42.09 38.47
C ALA A 35 4.12 42.93 37.20
N PRO A 36 3.66 42.44 36.03
CA PRO A 36 3.63 43.24 34.82
C PRO A 36 2.32 44.06 34.77
N VAL A 37 2.48 45.37 34.71
CA VAL A 37 1.44 46.32 34.29
C VAL A 37 1.29 46.25 32.79
N CYS A 38 0.08 46.01 32.31
CA CYS A 38 -0.30 46.18 30.93
C CYS A 38 -0.29 47.64 30.56
N CYS A 39 0.44 48.03 29.51
CA CYS A 39 0.14 49.25 28.78
C CYS A 39 0.63 49.14 27.32
N GLY A 40 -0.31 49.33 26.41
CA GLY A 40 -0.36 49.79 25.07
C GLY A 40 0.92 49.89 24.23
N SER A 41 0.74 49.33 23.04
CA SER A 41 1.38 49.70 21.77
C SER A 41 2.63 50.57 21.83
N LYS A 42 3.79 49.98 21.57
CA LYS A 42 4.87 50.57 20.75
C LYS A 42 6.05 49.62 20.74
N THR A 43 6.55 49.39 19.53
CA THR A 43 7.75 48.65 19.17
C THR A 43 8.93 48.91 20.10
N CYS A 44 9.40 47.86 20.80
CA CYS A 44 10.69 47.86 21.47
C CYS A 44 11.71 47.21 20.53
N ALA A 45 12.43 48.03 19.80
CA ALA A 45 13.57 47.61 18.98
C ALA A 45 14.80 47.48 19.89
N LEU A 46 15.28 46.27 20.09
CA LEU A 46 16.64 46.02 20.61
C LEU A 46 17.64 46.12 19.45
N PRO A 47 18.69 46.91 19.56
CA PRO A 47 19.70 46.98 18.50
C PRO A 47 20.65 45.79 18.58
N GLY A 48 20.75 45.03 17.52
CA GLY A 48 21.85 44.08 17.32
C GLY A 48 21.54 42.65 16.88
N PHE A 49 20.30 42.20 16.74
CA PHE A 49 19.99 40.89 16.15
C PHE A 49 19.07 41.05 14.95
N ARG A 50 19.67 41.25 13.78
CA ARG A 50 18.99 41.08 12.49
C ARG A 50 18.90 39.57 12.23
N VAL A 51 17.85 38.91 12.73
CA VAL A 51 17.49 37.60 12.23
C VAL A 51 17.06 37.79 10.77
N LEU A 52 18.01 37.61 9.86
CA LEU A 52 17.69 37.45 8.46
C LEU A 52 16.93 36.14 8.33
N TYR A 53 15.60 36.18 8.43
CA TYR A 53 14.77 35.21 7.80
C TYR A 53 15.05 35.31 6.29
N ARG A 54 16.06 34.62 5.86
CA ARG A 54 16.21 34.22 4.47
C ARG A 54 15.10 33.20 4.25
N GLY A 55 13.89 33.68 3.97
CA GLY A 55 12.90 32.90 3.24
C GLY A 55 13.56 32.48 1.95
N GLN A 56 14.15 31.32 1.95
CA GLN A 56 14.42 30.64 0.68
C GLN A 56 13.03 30.24 0.20
N ASP A 57 12.42 31.11 -0.63
CA ASP A 57 11.48 30.68 -1.64
C ASP A 57 12.27 29.74 -2.56
N GLN A 58 12.49 28.51 -2.08
CA GLN A 58 12.84 27.43 -2.99
C GLN A 58 11.61 27.29 -3.89
N PRO A 59 11.77 27.44 -5.21
CA PRO A 59 10.69 27.13 -6.13
C PRO A 59 10.23 25.72 -5.75
N MET A 60 8.91 25.52 -5.55
CA MET A 60 8.33 24.20 -5.30
C MET A 60 8.87 23.31 -6.41
N ASN A 61 9.90 22.52 -6.07
CA ASN A 61 10.56 21.65 -7.00
C ASN A 61 9.47 20.68 -7.44
N ARG A 62 8.98 20.81 -8.68
CA ARG A 62 8.03 19.86 -9.25
C ARG A 62 8.72 18.51 -9.16
N ARG A 63 8.18 17.62 -8.32
CA ARG A 63 8.67 16.26 -8.17
C ARG A 63 8.79 15.65 -9.56
N ARG A 64 9.93 15.04 -9.86
CA ARG A 64 10.14 14.39 -11.15
C ARG A 64 9.18 13.21 -11.27
N GLN A 65 8.32 13.24 -12.28
CA GLN A 65 7.46 12.11 -12.61
C GLN A 65 8.34 11.03 -13.26
N ILE A 66 8.29 9.81 -12.70
CA ILE A 66 9.04 8.65 -13.18
C ILE A 66 8.17 7.80 -14.13
N TYR A 67 6.90 7.58 -13.74
CA TYR A 67 5.99 6.73 -14.47
C TYR A 67 4.55 7.17 -14.26
N GLU A 68 3.71 6.97 -15.28
CA GLU A 68 2.27 7.14 -15.18
C GLU A 68 1.55 5.92 -15.74
N GLY A 69 0.79 5.26 -14.87
CA GLY A 69 -0.06 4.12 -15.20
C GLY A 69 -1.54 4.50 -15.29
N LYS A 70 -2.38 3.47 -15.43
CA LYS A 70 -3.84 3.61 -15.57
C LYS A 70 -4.50 4.25 -14.34
N ALA A 71 -4.06 3.91 -13.13
CA ALA A 71 -4.67 4.35 -11.87
C ALA A 71 -3.71 5.12 -10.96
N LYS A 72 -2.43 5.20 -11.28
CA LYS A 72 -1.37 5.75 -10.42
C LYS A 72 -0.35 6.54 -11.21
N ILE A 73 0.34 7.45 -10.48
CA ILE A 73 1.53 8.14 -10.96
C ILE A 73 2.63 7.93 -9.93
N LEU A 74 3.84 7.62 -10.38
CA LEU A 74 5.02 7.51 -9.55
C LEU A 74 5.91 8.73 -9.73
N TYR A 75 6.27 9.34 -8.63
CA TYR A 75 7.21 10.44 -8.57
C TYR A 75 8.45 10.02 -7.80
N GLU A 76 9.58 10.68 -8.06
CA GLU A 76 10.79 10.55 -7.27
C GLU A 76 10.52 10.89 -5.80
N GLY A 77 10.99 10.02 -4.90
CA GLY A 77 10.84 10.18 -3.47
C GLY A 77 11.86 11.17 -2.88
N PRO A 78 11.70 11.55 -1.60
CA PRO A 78 12.62 12.47 -0.94
C PRO A 78 13.98 11.86 -0.62
N GLU A 79 14.07 10.54 -0.56
CA GLU A 79 15.28 9.79 -0.25
C GLU A 79 15.63 8.83 -1.40
N PRO A 80 16.92 8.58 -1.68
CA PRO A 80 17.31 7.58 -2.67
C PRO A 80 16.65 6.22 -2.39
N GLY A 81 16.18 5.54 -3.43
CA GLY A 81 15.51 4.26 -3.30
C GLY A 81 14.06 4.35 -2.80
N THR A 82 13.47 5.57 -2.80
CA THR A 82 12.06 5.77 -2.49
C THR A 82 11.31 6.42 -3.64
N LEU A 83 10.00 6.13 -3.71
CA LEU A 83 9.06 6.74 -4.67
C LEU A 83 7.84 7.27 -3.93
N ILE A 84 7.20 8.26 -4.52
CA ILE A 84 5.87 8.73 -4.10
C ILE A 84 4.86 8.19 -5.10
N GLN A 85 3.94 7.36 -4.62
CA GLN A 85 2.83 6.81 -5.39
C GLN A 85 1.59 7.67 -5.19
N TYR A 86 1.10 8.29 -6.27
CA TYR A 86 -0.13 9.07 -6.30
C TYR A 86 -1.27 8.25 -6.88
N PHE A 87 -2.41 8.22 -6.20
CA PHE A 87 -3.62 7.50 -6.59
C PHE A 87 -4.57 8.41 -7.36
N LYS A 88 -4.89 8.03 -8.61
CA LYS A 88 -5.78 8.76 -9.52
C LYS A 88 -7.24 8.35 -9.31
N ASP A 89 -8.15 9.22 -9.71
CA ASP A 89 -9.58 8.89 -9.80
C ASP A 89 -9.94 8.20 -11.12
N ASP A 90 -8.98 8.13 -12.06
CA ASP A 90 -9.17 7.47 -13.34
C ASP A 90 -9.49 5.98 -13.16
N ALA A 91 -10.53 5.53 -13.85
CA ALA A 91 -10.92 4.13 -13.94
C ALA A 91 -10.82 3.68 -15.39
N THR A 92 -10.18 2.54 -15.61
CA THR A 92 -10.08 1.91 -16.93
C THR A 92 -10.50 0.46 -16.84
N ALA A 93 -11.12 -0.05 -17.89
CA ALA A 93 -11.47 -1.45 -18.04
C ALA A 93 -11.20 -1.94 -19.47
N PHE A 94 -11.08 -3.27 -19.65
CA PHE A 94 -10.89 -3.91 -20.96
C PHE A 94 -9.71 -3.31 -21.75
N ASN A 95 -8.51 -3.33 -21.14
CA ASN A 95 -7.28 -2.76 -21.73
C ASN A 95 -7.46 -1.31 -22.22
N ALA A 96 -8.02 -0.46 -21.33
CA ALA A 96 -8.30 0.95 -21.57
C ALA A 96 -9.34 1.26 -22.69
N GLN A 97 -10.08 0.27 -23.18
CA GLN A 97 -11.20 0.50 -24.10
C GLN A 97 -12.34 1.26 -23.41
N LYS A 98 -12.57 1.00 -22.12
CA LYS A 98 -13.50 1.78 -21.29
C LYS A 98 -12.72 2.66 -20.34
N LYS A 99 -12.98 3.97 -20.39
CA LYS A 99 -12.35 4.99 -19.53
C LYS A 99 -13.43 5.79 -18.84
N GLY A 100 -13.17 6.20 -17.60
CA GLY A 100 -14.05 7.06 -16.82
C GLY A 100 -13.31 7.58 -15.59
N THR A 101 -14.02 8.36 -14.79
CA THR A 101 -13.53 8.90 -13.53
C THR A 101 -14.52 8.54 -12.44
N ILE A 102 -14.02 7.95 -11.36
CA ILE A 102 -14.79 7.66 -10.14
C ILE A 102 -14.29 8.65 -9.09
N ASN A 103 -15.07 9.68 -8.83
CA ASN A 103 -14.67 10.77 -7.94
C ASN A 103 -14.35 10.25 -6.53
N GLY A 104 -13.15 10.62 -6.01
CA GLY A 104 -12.70 10.20 -4.69
C GLY A 104 -12.15 8.79 -4.61
N LYS A 105 -12.17 7.99 -5.69
CA LYS A 105 -11.63 6.65 -5.72
C LYS A 105 -10.18 6.59 -5.24
N GLY A 106 -9.34 7.51 -5.73
CA GLY A 106 -7.93 7.56 -5.37
C GLY A 106 -7.70 7.77 -3.87
N VAL A 107 -8.54 8.57 -3.20
CA VAL A 107 -8.48 8.78 -1.75
C VAL A 107 -8.83 7.50 -1.00
N ILE A 108 -9.88 6.81 -1.42
CA ILE A 108 -10.35 5.57 -0.79
C ILE A 108 -9.32 4.46 -1.00
N ASN A 109 -8.85 4.27 -2.23
CA ASN A 109 -7.85 3.26 -2.56
C ASN A 109 -6.54 3.47 -1.79
N ASN A 110 -6.08 4.73 -1.67
CA ASN A 110 -4.91 5.07 -0.86
C ASN A 110 -5.08 4.64 0.61
N ARG A 111 -6.24 4.89 1.21
CA ARG A 111 -6.50 4.51 2.62
C ARG A 111 -6.65 3.00 2.81
N ILE A 112 -7.36 2.32 1.92
CA ILE A 112 -7.51 0.86 1.98
C ILE A 112 -6.15 0.19 1.79
N SER A 113 -5.38 0.63 0.79
CA SER A 113 -4.04 0.09 0.53
C SER A 113 -3.10 0.29 1.73
N GLU A 114 -3.04 1.51 2.31
CA GLU A 114 -2.29 1.76 3.56
C GLU A 114 -2.67 0.76 4.66
N HIS A 115 -3.98 0.61 4.91
CA HIS A 115 -4.49 -0.26 5.97
C HIS A 115 -4.07 -1.71 5.76
N VAL A 116 -4.32 -2.26 4.56
CA VAL A 116 -4.01 -3.65 4.24
C VAL A 116 -2.49 -3.90 4.27
N PHE A 117 -1.68 -3.02 3.66
CA PHE A 117 -0.22 -3.16 3.68
C PHE A 117 0.36 -3.09 5.09
N THR A 118 -0.20 -2.22 5.97
CA THR A 118 0.21 -2.14 7.37
C THR A 118 -0.09 -3.44 8.11
N LEU A 119 -1.29 -4.00 7.93
CA LEU A 119 -1.66 -5.26 8.56
C LEU A 119 -0.83 -6.44 8.04
N LEU A 120 -0.56 -6.50 6.72
CA LEU A 120 0.31 -7.51 6.14
C LEU A 120 1.74 -7.41 6.67
N GLY A 121 2.26 -6.19 6.84
CA GLY A 121 3.55 -5.96 7.48
C GLY A 121 3.61 -6.48 8.91
N ASN A 122 2.53 -6.30 9.69
CA ASN A 122 2.43 -6.79 11.08
C ASN A 122 2.48 -8.33 11.19
N ILE A 123 2.04 -9.05 10.15
CA ILE A 123 2.13 -10.52 10.09
C ILE A 123 3.39 -11.02 9.36
N GLY A 124 4.34 -10.12 9.09
CA GLY A 124 5.65 -10.46 8.53
C GLY A 124 5.67 -10.64 7.01
N ILE A 125 4.68 -10.14 6.27
CA ILE A 125 4.77 -10.04 4.81
C ILE A 125 5.60 -8.80 4.46
N PRO A 126 6.74 -8.94 3.76
CA PRO A 126 7.54 -7.81 3.36
C PRO A 126 6.82 -7.02 2.25
N THR A 127 6.73 -5.70 2.42
CA THR A 127 6.04 -4.82 1.48
C THR A 127 6.87 -3.61 1.10
N HIS A 128 6.56 -2.99 -0.03
CA HIS A 128 7.19 -1.74 -0.44
C HIS A 128 6.65 -0.51 0.31
N PHE A 129 5.51 -0.64 0.99
CA PHE A 129 4.85 0.45 1.69
C PHE A 129 5.71 0.95 2.85
N ILE A 130 5.89 2.28 2.96
CA ILE A 130 6.60 2.94 4.07
C ILE A 130 5.60 3.69 4.93
N LYS A 131 4.87 4.65 4.34
CA LYS A 131 3.85 5.45 5.04
C LYS A 131 2.97 6.21 4.06
N ARG A 132 1.76 6.56 4.50
CA ARG A 132 0.92 7.51 3.79
C ARG A 132 1.41 8.95 4.04
N LEU A 133 1.49 9.75 2.99
CA LEU A 133 1.91 11.15 3.05
C LEU A 133 0.72 12.11 3.17
N ASN A 134 -0.34 11.83 2.42
CA ASN A 134 -1.57 12.63 2.41
C ASN A 134 -2.75 11.80 1.90
N MET A 135 -3.86 12.43 1.53
CA MET A 135 -5.08 11.75 1.09
C MET A 135 -4.89 10.90 -0.16
N ARG A 136 -3.92 11.22 -1.03
CA ARG A 136 -3.73 10.56 -2.33
C ARG A 136 -2.32 10.00 -2.54
N GLU A 137 -1.40 10.21 -1.60
CA GLU A 137 0.00 9.85 -1.79
C GLU A 137 0.52 8.94 -0.69
N GLN A 138 1.31 7.96 -1.10
CA GLN A 138 2.10 7.09 -0.24
C GLN A 138 3.57 7.22 -0.58
N LEU A 139 4.43 7.13 0.43
CA LEU A 139 5.84 6.88 0.28
C LEU A 139 6.05 5.38 0.24
N VAL A 140 6.73 4.91 -0.79
CA VAL A 140 7.02 3.49 -1.00
C VAL A 140 8.50 3.28 -1.32
N ARG A 141 9.01 2.09 -1.09
CA ARG A 141 10.34 1.69 -1.57
C ARG A 141 10.32 1.57 -3.08
N GLN A 142 11.37 2.02 -3.72
CA GLN A 142 11.61 1.72 -5.13
C GLN A 142 11.98 0.25 -5.26
N VAL A 143 11.29 -0.45 -6.15
CA VAL A 143 11.52 -1.87 -6.43
C VAL A 143 11.67 -2.08 -7.93
N GLU A 144 12.41 -3.09 -8.30
CA GLU A 144 12.41 -3.63 -9.65
C GLU A 144 11.21 -4.58 -9.78
N ILE A 145 10.18 -4.15 -10.50
CA ILE A 145 8.97 -4.97 -10.64
C ILE A 145 9.28 -6.26 -11.40
N VAL A 146 8.88 -7.39 -10.81
CA VAL A 146 8.83 -8.67 -11.52
C VAL A 146 7.72 -8.56 -12.56
N PRO A 147 7.97 -8.81 -13.85
CA PRO A 147 7.01 -8.56 -14.92
C PRO A 147 5.89 -9.61 -14.98
N ILE A 148 5.36 -9.99 -13.81
CA ILE A 148 4.34 -11.01 -13.59
C ILE A 148 3.27 -10.46 -12.67
N GLU A 149 2.02 -10.49 -13.14
CA GLU A 149 0.86 -10.30 -12.27
C GLU A 149 0.42 -11.66 -11.71
N VAL A 150 0.24 -11.72 -10.39
CA VAL A 150 -0.22 -12.92 -9.70
C VAL A 150 -1.69 -12.73 -9.33
N VAL A 151 -2.56 -13.57 -9.87
CA VAL A 151 -3.99 -13.54 -9.55
C VAL A 151 -4.35 -14.73 -8.66
N VAL A 152 -4.83 -14.40 -7.46
CA VAL A 152 -5.28 -15.40 -6.48
C VAL A 152 -6.80 -15.53 -6.56
N ARG A 153 -7.32 -16.76 -6.74
CA ARG A 153 -8.74 -16.98 -6.93
C ARG A 153 -9.30 -17.96 -5.92
N ASN A 154 -10.37 -17.55 -5.24
CA ASN A 154 -11.13 -18.34 -4.28
C ASN A 154 -12.49 -18.77 -4.85
N VAL A 155 -13.04 -17.97 -5.75
CA VAL A 155 -14.36 -18.19 -6.38
C VAL A 155 -14.21 -17.97 -7.88
N ALA A 156 -14.92 -18.76 -8.68
CA ALA A 156 -14.91 -18.57 -10.13
C ALA A 156 -15.58 -17.25 -10.50
N ALA A 157 -14.81 -16.37 -11.16
CA ALA A 157 -15.31 -15.08 -11.66
C ALA A 157 -14.47 -14.56 -12.82
N GLY A 158 -15.01 -13.58 -13.54
CA GLY A 158 -14.29 -12.82 -14.56
C GLY A 158 -13.69 -13.67 -15.65
N SER A 159 -12.36 -13.59 -15.90
CA SER A 159 -11.67 -14.31 -16.98
C SER A 159 -11.64 -15.81 -16.75
N LEU A 160 -11.56 -16.28 -15.50
CA LEU A 160 -11.58 -17.73 -15.19
C LEU A 160 -12.89 -18.36 -15.65
N SER A 161 -14.03 -17.80 -15.25
CA SER A 161 -15.36 -18.29 -15.62
C SER A 161 -15.54 -18.32 -17.13
N LYS A 162 -15.12 -17.28 -17.83
CA LYS A 162 -15.22 -17.21 -19.30
C LYS A 162 -14.32 -18.22 -20.01
N ARG A 163 -13.08 -18.38 -19.52
CA ARG A 163 -12.08 -19.23 -20.14
C ARG A 163 -12.37 -20.72 -19.98
N LEU A 164 -12.89 -21.10 -18.80
CA LEU A 164 -13.14 -22.50 -18.46
C LEU A 164 -14.62 -22.90 -18.56
N GLY A 165 -15.53 -21.97 -18.88
CA GLY A 165 -16.97 -22.24 -18.94
C GLY A 165 -17.59 -22.57 -17.59
N VAL A 166 -16.97 -22.14 -16.47
CA VAL A 166 -17.47 -22.36 -15.12
C VAL A 166 -18.40 -21.24 -14.73
N GLU A 167 -19.54 -21.57 -14.11
CA GLU A 167 -20.51 -20.58 -13.65
C GLU A 167 -19.89 -19.58 -12.65
N GLU A 168 -20.15 -18.30 -12.86
CA GLU A 168 -19.69 -17.24 -11.94
C GLU A 168 -20.30 -17.42 -10.55
N GLY A 169 -19.47 -17.36 -9.53
CA GLY A 169 -19.90 -17.60 -8.14
C GLY A 169 -19.64 -19.04 -7.65
N THR A 170 -19.23 -19.95 -8.52
CA THR A 170 -18.85 -21.29 -8.10
C THR A 170 -17.67 -21.25 -7.15
N GLN A 171 -17.84 -21.82 -5.96
CA GLN A 171 -16.76 -21.94 -4.97
C GLN A 171 -15.71 -22.92 -5.50
N LEU A 172 -14.46 -22.48 -5.54
CA LEU A 172 -13.35 -23.37 -5.92
C LEU A 172 -13.02 -24.30 -4.76
N SER A 173 -12.69 -25.55 -5.06
CA SER A 173 -12.31 -26.56 -4.05
C SER A 173 -11.00 -26.24 -3.35
N ARG A 174 -10.17 -25.43 -3.97
CA ARG A 174 -8.93 -24.87 -3.43
C ARG A 174 -8.63 -23.54 -4.09
N THR A 175 -7.83 -22.71 -3.44
CA THR A 175 -7.30 -21.47 -4.03
C THR A 175 -6.47 -21.79 -5.26
N ILE A 176 -6.65 -21.01 -6.35
CA ILE A 176 -5.88 -21.10 -7.57
C ILE A 176 -4.98 -19.89 -7.66
N LEU A 177 -3.70 -20.11 -8.00
CA LEU A 177 -2.77 -19.08 -8.45
C LEU A 177 -2.69 -19.11 -9.97
N GLU A 178 -2.82 -17.94 -10.59
CA GLU A 178 -2.61 -17.75 -12.03
C GLU A 178 -1.57 -16.65 -12.23
N TYR A 179 -0.73 -16.84 -13.23
CA TYR A 179 0.32 -15.91 -13.60
C TYR A 179 0.01 -15.27 -14.94
N TYR A 180 0.21 -13.96 -15.04
CA TYR A 180 0.00 -13.20 -16.26
C TYR A 180 1.26 -12.39 -16.56
N TYR A 181 1.70 -12.39 -17.82
CA TYR A 181 2.80 -11.52 -18.22
C TYR A 181 2.31 -10.09 -18.28
N LYS A 182 3.01 -9.21 -17.57
CA LYS A 182 2.63 -7.80 -17.43
C LYS A 182 3.05 -7.02 -18.69
N ASP A 183 2.23 -7.06 -19.71
CA ASP A 183 2.40 -6.32 -20.96
C ASP A 183 1.04 -5.89 -21.50
N ASP A 184 0.71 -4.62 -21.30
CA ASP A 184 -0.55 -4.02 -21.76
C ASP A 184 -0.77 -4.16 -23.27
N ALA A 185 0.30 -4.13 -24.09
CA ALA A 185 0.21 -4.25 -25.54
C ALA A 185 -0.19 -5.66 -25.97
N LEU A 186 0.19 -6.67 -25.19
CA LEU A 186 -0.18 -8.06 -25.41
C LEU A 186 -1.49 -8.45 -24.69
N GLY A 187 -2.06 -7.54 -23.87
CA GLY A 187 -3.30 -7.77 -23.14
C GLY A 187 -3.12 -8.64 -21.90
N ASP A 188 -1.95 -8.60 -21.28
CA ASP A 188 -1.59 -9.35 -20.08
C ASP A 188 -1.92 -10.84 -20.21
N PRO A 189 -1.22 -11.61 -21.13
CA PRO A 189 -1.55 -12.99 -21.40
C PRO A 189 -1.27 -13.90 -20.21
N LEU A 190 -2.11 -14.93 -20.04
CA LEU A 190 -1.89 -16.01 -19.08
C LEU A 190 -0.62 -16.78 -19.47
N ILE A 191 0.25 -17.03 -18.51
CA ILE A 191 1.53 -17.74 -18.66
C ILE A 191 1.67 -18.88 -17.66
N THR A 192 2.61 -19.77 -17.91
CA THR A 192 2.95 -20.88 -17.01
C THR A 192 4.34 -20.68 -16.42
N ASP A 193 4.68 -21.50 -15.41
CA ASP A 193 6.01 -21.50 -14.80
C ASP A 193 7.11 -21.78 -15.83
N GLU A 194 6.82 -22.61 -16.85
CA GLU A 194 7.76 -22.89 -17.92
C GLU A 194 8.04 -21.67 -18.80
N HIS A 195 7.03 -20.84 -19.07
CA HIS A 195 7.24 -19.57 -19.75
C HIS A 195 8.12 -18.65 -18.91
N ILE A 196 7.84 -18.53 -17.62
CA ILE A 196 8.59 -17.67 -16.69
C ILE A 196 10.06 -18.07 -16.67
N ALA A 197 10.33 -19.35 -16.50
CA ALA A 197 11.69 -19.89 -16.46
C ALA A 197 12.40 -19.76 -17.83
N CYS A 198 11.71 -20.05 -18.92
CA CYS A 198 12.28 -20.02 -20.27
C CYS A 198 12.72 -18.60 -20.68
N PHE A 199 11.92 -17.59 -20.33
CA PHE A 199 12.22 -16.20 -20.66
C PHE A 199 13.02 -15.48 -19.58
N GLY A 200 13.32 -16.14 -18.45
CA GLY A 200 14.13 -15.57 -17.37
C GLY A 200 13.47 -14.38 -16.65
N TRP A 201 12.13 -14.34 -16.61
CA TRP A 201 11.39 -13.25 -15.94
C TRP A 201 11.53 -13.32 -14.41
N ALA A 202 11.58 -14.53 -13.87
CA ALA A 202 11.88 -14.82 -12.47
C ALA A 202 12.56 -16.18 -12.32
N SER A 203 13.36 -16.37 -11.27
CA SER A 203 13.92 -17.67 -10.92
C SER A 203 12.88 -18.58 -10.27
N GLN A 204 13.18 -19.89 -10.15
CA GLN A 204 12.30 -20.82 -9.46
C GLN A 204 12.16 -20.49 -7.98
N GLU A 205 13.24 -20.05 -7.32
CA GLU A 205 13.22 -19.62 -5.93
C GLU A 205 12.32 -18.38 -5.76
N GLU A 206 12.46 -17.38 -6.63
CA GLU A 206 11.59 -16.20 -6.60
C GLU A 206 10.11 -16.57 -6.79
N MET A 207 9.80 -17.48 -7.71
CA MET A 207 8.42 -17.94 -7.95
C MET A 207 7.88 -18.72 -6.75
N HIS A 208 8.71 -19.50 -6.08
CA HIS A 208 8.32 -20.16 -4.84
C HIS A 208 7.99 -19.16 -3.73
N ASP A 209 8.86 -18.16 -3.52
CA ASP A 209 8.63 -17.09 -2.53
C ASP A 209 7.36 -16.29 -2.85
N ILE A 210 7.13 -15.98 -4.14
CA ILE A 210 5.93 -15.28 -4.61
C ILE A 210 4.67 -16.10 -4.32
N ALA A 211 4.69 -17.41 -4.64
CA ALA A 211 3.55 -18.30 -4.42
C ALA A 211 3.23 -18.43 -2.93
N ASP A 212 4.23 -18.66 -2.09
CA ASP A 212 4.07 -18.75 -0.64
C ASP A 212 3.51 -17.46 -0.03
N MET A 213 4.06 -16.31 -0.43
CA MET A 213 3.53 -15.02 0.00
C MET A 213 2.10 -14.80 -0.47
N ALA A 214 1.78 -15.14 -1.73
CA ALA A 214 0.43 -14.96 -2.30
C ALA A 214 -0.62 -15.78 -1.52
N ILE A 215 -0.31 -17.02 -1.15
CA ILE A 215 -1.21 -17.86 -0.33
C ILE A 215 -1.36 -17.29 1.08
N ARG A 216 -0.28 -16.89 1.74
CA ARG A 216 -0.34 -16.26 3.08
C ARG A 216 -1.14 -14.95 3.07
N ILE A 217 -0.97 -14.13 2.04
CA ILE A 217 -1.76 -12.92 1.83
C ILE A 217 -3.23 -13.27 1.62
N ASN A 218 -3.53 -14.31 0.83
CA ASN A 218 -4.90 -14.78 0.61
C ASN A 218 -5.59 -15.21 1.89
N ASP A 219 -4.93 -16.01 2.71
CA ASP A 219 -5.49 -16.51 3.97
C ASP A 219 -5.81 -15.36 4.92
N PHE A 220 -4.88 -14.42 5.06
CA PHE A 220 -5.08 -13.22 5.87
C PHE A 220 -6.23 -12.35 5.34
N MET A 221 -6.22 -12.01 4.04
CA MET A 221 -7.21 -11.13 3.45
C MET A 221 -8.62 -11.77 3.44
N SER A 222 -8.70 -13.08 3.19
CA SER A 222 -9.97 -13.80 3.25
C SER A 222 -10.60 -13.71 4.64
N GLY A 223 -9.80 -13.87 5.70
CA GLY A 223 -10.24 -13.69 7.08
C GLY A 223 -10.64 -12.24 7.38
N LEU A 224 -9.83 -11.27 6.97
CA LEU A 224 -10.08 -9.85 7.17
C LEU A 224 -11.41 -9.42 6.55
N PHE A 225 -11.63 -9.76 5.29
CA PHE A 225 -12.87 -9.39 4.58
C PHE A 225 -14.08 -10.17 5.09
N ALA A 226 -13.94 -11.47 5.38
CA ALA A 226 -15.03 -12.27 5.95
C ALA A 226 -15.51 -11.72 7.30
N ALA A 227 -14.60 -11.23 8.15
CA ALA A 227 -14.94 -10.63 9.45
C ALA A 227 -15.84 -9.39 9.34
N ILE A 228 -15.85 -8.72 8.18
CA ILE A 228 -16.68 -7.54 7.89
C ILE A 228 -17.82 -7.84 6.90
N GLY A 229 -18.15 -9.13 6.69
CA GLY A 229 -19.25 -9.57 5.83
C GLY A 229 -18.99 -9.39 4.33
N ILE A 230 -17.73 -9.38 3.91
CA ILE A 230 -17.33 -9.30 2.51
C ILE A 230 -16.63 -10.60 2.10
N ARG A 231 -17.00 -11.14 0.95
CA ARG A 231 -16.31 -12.29 0.34
C ARG A 231 -15.21 -11.81 -0.58
N LEU A 232 -13.97 -12.24 -0.33
CA LEU A 232 -12.85 -12.07 -1.24
C LEU A 232 -12.93 -13.14 -2.33
N VAL A 233 -13.33 -12.73 -3.53
CA VAL A 233 -13.54 -13.63 -4.68
C VAL A 233 -12.22 -13.94 -5.37
N ASP A 234 -11.52 -12.91 -5.79
CA ASP A 234 -10.17 -12.97 -6.34
C ASP A 234 -9.48 -11.61 -6.18
N PHE A 235 -8.18 -11.59 -6.36
CA PHE A 235 -7.40 -10.36 -6.34
C PHE A 235 -6.07 -10.53 -7.07
N LYS A 236 -5.52 -9.40 -7.51
CA LYS A 236 -4.24 -9.29 -8.19
C LYS A 236 -3.17 -8.80 -7.22
N LEU A 237 -1.98 -9.40 -7.30
CA LEU A 237 -0.78 -8.97 -6.62
C LEU A 237 0.33 -8.70 -7.63
N GLU A 238 1.18 -7.74 -7.32
CA GLU A 238 2.45 -7.51 -8.01
C GLU A 238 3.59 -7.56 -7.00
N PHE A 239 4.71 -8.10 -7.42
CA PHE A 239 5.90 -8.24 -6.59
C PHE A 239 7.09 -7.52 -7.23
N GLY A 240 8.05 -7.14 -6.41
CA GLY A 240 9.25 -6.50 -6.88
C GLY A 240 10.47 -6.95 -6.10
N ARG A 241 11.64 -6.78 -6.72
CA ARG A 241 12.95 -7.05 -6.12
C ARG A 241 13.45 -5.79 -5.42
N VAL A 242 13.90 -5.95 -4.19
CA VAL A 242 14.73 -4.96 -3.49
C VAL A 242 16.12 -5.55 -3.35
N TRP A 243 17.10 -4.81 -3.79
CA TRP A 243 18.49 -5.24 -3.70
C TRP A 243 19.07 -4.77 -2.37
N GLU A 244 19.50 -5.75 -1.56
CA GLU A 244 20.22 -5.52 -0.30
C GLU A 244 21.64 -6.08 -0.49
N ASN A 245 22.61 -5.22 -0.85
CA ASN A 245 23.93 -5.61 -1.34
C ASN A 245 23.81 -6.48 -2.62
N ASP A 246 24.30 -7.72 -2.58
CA ASP A 246 24.31 -8.64 -3.74
C ASP A 246 23.08 -9.58 -3.75
N PHE A 247 22.14 -9.43 -2.83
CA PHE A 247 20.97 -10.29 -2.73
C PHE A 247 19.71 -9.53 -3.12
N ALA A 248 18.92 -10.14 -4.00
CA ALA A 248 17.58 -9.68 -4.30
C ALA A 248 16.59 -10.33 -3.33
N ARG A 249 15.73 -9.51 -2.73
CA ARG A 249 14.62 -9.95 -1.90
C ARG A 249 13.30 -9.61 -2.57
N ILE A 250 12.41 -10.58 -2.68
CA ILE A 250 11.06 -10.37 -3.19
C ILE A 250 10.20 -9.72 -2.11
N ILE A 251 9.50 -8.66 -2.46
CA ILE A 251 8.53 -7.99 -1.59
C ILE A 251 7.23 -7.68 -2.35
N LEU A 252 6.14 -7.60 -1.61
CA LEU A 252 4.85 -7.17 -2.17
C LEU A 252 4.91 -5.69 -2.56
N ALA A 253 4.43 -5.39 -3.76
CA ALA A 253 4.42 -4.05 -4.34
C ALA A 253 3.00 -3.66 -4.81
N ASP A 254 2.90 -2.61 -5.63
CA ASP A 254 1.70 -2.05 -6.22
C ASP A 254 0.68 -1.56 -5.19
N GLU A 255 -0.54 -2.05 -5.20
CA GLU A 255 -1.62 -1.71 -4.26
C GLU A 255 -2.52 -2.92 -3.99
N ILE A 256 -3.18 -2.90 -2.83
CA ILE A 256 -4.34 -3.76 -2.57
C ILE A 256 -5.53 -2.84 -2.31
N SER A 257 -6.51 -2.89 -3.22
CA SER A 257 -7.68 -2.00 -3.20
C SER A 257 -8.84 -2.64 -3.98
N PRO A 258 -10.05 -2.07 -3.92
CA PRO A 258 -11.17 -2.53 -4.75
C PRO A 258 -10.92 -2.46 -6.27
N ASP A 259 -9.88 -1.76 -6.72
CA ASP A 259 -9.46 -1.79 -8.14
C ASP A 259 -8.82 -3.13 -8.54
N GLY A 260 -8.06 -3.74 -7.63
CA GLY A 260 -7.35 -5.00 -7.82
C GLY A 260 -8.06 -6.22 -7.25
N CYS A 261 -9.10 -6.04 -6.43
CA CYS A 261 -9.85 -7.12 -5.78
C CYS A 261 -11.27 -7.23 -6.32
N ARG A 262 -11.82 -8.45 -6.37
CA ARG A 262 -13.27 -8.68 -6.44
C ARG A 262 -13.80 -8.94 -5.05
N LEU A 263 -14.69 -8.08 -4.62
CA LEU A 263 -15.26 -8.05 -3.28
C LEU A 263 -16.78 -8.11 -3.38
N TRP A 264 -17.37 -9.18 -2.85
CA TRP A 264 -18.82 -9.34 -2.88
C TRP A 264 -19.40 -9.29 -1.47
N ASP A 265 -20.48 -8.56 -1.29
CA ASP A 265 -21.24 -8.59 -0.05
C ASP A 265 -21.75 -10.01 0.22
N MET A 266 -21.50 -10.54 1.43
CA MET A 266 -21.84 -11.92 1.75
C MET A 266 -23.35 -12.12 1.91
N ALA A 267 -24.11 -11.10 2.26
CA ALA A 267 -25.55 -11.19 2.50
C ALA A 267 -26.35 -11.01 1.20
N SER A 268 -26.00 -10.00 0.40
CA SER A 268 -26.74 -9.65 -0.82
C SER A 268 -26.12 -10.20 -2.11
N GLY A 269 -24.83 -10.58 -2.09
CA GLY A 269 -24.08 -10.94 -3.30
C GLY A 269 -23.70 -9.73 -4.16
N GLU A 270 -23.96 -8.53 -3.67
CA GLU A 270 -23.65 -7.28 -4.40
C GLU A 270 -22.15 -7.09 -4.58
N LYS A 271 -21.75 -6.55 -5.73
CA LYS A 271 -20.35 -6.29 -6.06
C LYS A 271 -19.93 -4.95 -5.44
N LEU A 272 -18.86 -4.98 -4.63
CA LEU A 272 -18.31 -3.81 -3.92
C LEU A 272 -16.95 -3.36 -4.50
N ASP A 273 -16.73 -3.64 -5.77
CA ASP A 273 -15.45 -3.49 -6.44
C ASP A 273 -15.58 -2.89 -7.85
N LYS A 274 -14.47 -2.85 -8.58
CA LYS A 274 -14.37 -2.30 -9.93
C LYS A 274 -15.29 -2.99 -10.97
N ASP A 275 -15.83 -4.17 -10.68
CA ASP A 275 -16.78 -4.83 -11.60
C ASP A 275 -18.07 -4.01 -11.76
N ARG A 276 -18.43 -3.14 -10.81
CA ARG A 276 -19.52 -2.17 -11.01
C ARG A 276 -19.25 -1.29 -12.21
N PHE A 277 -18.04 -0.71 -12.28
CA PHE A 277 -17.61 0.10 -13.44
C PHE A 277 -17.49 -0.74 -14.71
N ARG A 278 -16.91 -1.95 -14.64
CA ARG A 278 -16.74 -2.83 -15.80
C ARG A 278 -18.07 -3.21 -16.44
N ARG A 279 -19.12 -3.38 -15.64
CA ARG A 279 -20.44 -3.92 -16.05
C ARG A 279 -21.55 -2.88 -16.09
N ASP A 280 -21.24 -1.59 -15.94
CA ASP A 280 -22.21 -0.48 -15.92
C ASP A 280 -23.33 -0.66 -14.87
N LEU A 281 -22.97 -1.13 -13.67
CA LEU A 281 -23.94 -1.36 -12.61
C LEU A 281 -24.29 -0.08 -11.83
N GLY A 282 -23.49 0.98 -11.96
CA GLY A 282 -23.60 2.22 -11.21
C GLY A 282 -23.25 2.07 -9.73
N GLY A 283 -23.25 3.18 -8.98
CA GLY A 283 -22.96 3.18 -7.55
C GLY A 283 -21.53 2.76 -7.20
N GLU A 284 -20.58 3.09 -8.07
CA GLU A 284 -19.16 2.73 -7.87
C GLU A 284 -18.55 3.42 -6.66
N VAL A 285 -18.88 4.70 -6.46
CA VAL A 285 -18.36 5.50 -5.33
C VAL A 285 -18.85 4.94 -4.02
N GLU A 286 -20.15 4.67 -3.94
CA GLU A 286 -20.83 4.12 -2.76
C GLU A 286 -20.27 2.73 -2.39
N ALA A 287 -19.99 1.88 -3.40
CA ALA A 287 -19.42 0.57 -3.20
C ALA A 287 -18.01 0.63 -2.59
N TYR A 288 -17.14 1.53 -3.10
CA TYR A 288 -15.81 1.73 -2.55
C TYR A 288 -15.85 2.35 -1.14
N GLN A 289 -16.79 3.27 -0.90
CA GLN A 289 -17.01 3.84 0.43
C GLN A 289 -17.49 2.78 1.42
N GLU A 290 -18.37 1.87 1.01
CA GLU A 290 -18.87 0.79 1.85
C GLU A 290 -17.75 -0.16 2.29
N VAL A 291 -16.83 -0.53 1.38
CA VAL A 291 -15.65 -1.31 1.76
C VAL A 291 -14.80 -0.57 2.79
N ALA A 292 -14.52 0.72 2.57
CA ALA A 292 -13.74 1.53 3.48
C ALA A 292 -14.46 1.73 4.84
N ARG A 293 -15.77 1.90 4.84
CA ARG A 293 -16.58 2.03 6.05
C ARG A 293 -16.54 0.73 6.88
N ARG A 294 -16.75 -0.42 6.26
CA ARG A 294 -16.67 -1.72 6.96
C ARG A 294 -15.29 -2.03 7.50
N LEU A 295 -14.23 -1.55 6.84
CA LEU A 295 -12.86 -1.62 7.35
C LEU A 295 -12.57 -0.61 8.50
N GLY A 296 -13.55 0.22 8.90
CA GLY A 296 -13.37 1.25 9.92
C GLY A 296 -12.53 2.45 9.48
N LEU A 297 -12.37 2.64 8.17
CA LEU A 297 -11.56 3.72 7.60
C LEU A 297 -12.33 5.01 7.34
N LEU A 298 -13.65 4.94 7.29
CA LEU A 298 -14.55 6.09 7.19
C LEU A 298 -15.48 6.09 8.40
N PRO A 299 -15.78 7.27 8.98
CA PRO A 299 -16.75 7.35 10.07
C PRO A 299 -18.16 6.95 9.60
N ASP A 300 -18.95 6.35 10.48
CA ASP A 300 -20.35 6.05 10.20
C ASP A 300 -21.10 7.36 9.91
N GLY A 301 -21.83 7.40 8.79
CA GLY A 301 -22.57 8.59 8.35
C GLY A 301 -21.76 9.67 7.65
N ALA A 302 -20.52 9.41 7.25
CA ALA A 302 -19.74 10.30 6.38
C ALA A 302 -20.24 10.20 4.93
N ASP A 303 -21.48 10.60 4.70
CA ASP A 303 -21.97 10.91 3.37
C ASP A 303 -21.13 12.01 2.75
N SER A 304 -20.65 11.78 1.51
CA SER A 304 -20.12 12.75 0.53
C SER A 304 -19.24 13.94 1.04
N ALA A 305 -19.35 14.33 2.30
CA ALA A 305 -18.71 15.53 2.85
C ALA A 305 -17.17 15.52 2.82
N VAL A 306 -16.54 14.34 2.91
CA VAL A 306 -15.07 14.20 2.84
C VAL A 306 -14.56 14.42 1.41
N LEU A 307 -15.40 14.14 0.41
CA LEU A 307 -15.09 14.35 -1.01
C LEU A 307 -15.33 15.81 -1.42
N ASP A 308 -16.24 16.52 -0.75
CA ASP A 308 -16.56 17.92 -1.04
C ASP A 308 -15.43 18.92 -0.69
N LEU A 309 -14.60 18.59 0.30
CA LEU A 309 -13.49 19.46 0.68
C LEU A 309 -12.41 19.59 -0.42
N GLU A 310 -12.21 18.58 -1.25
CA GLU A 310 -11.30 18.70 -2.40
C GLU A 310 -11.93 19.46 -3.59
N THR A 311 -13.23 19.28 -3.81
CA THR A 311 -13.98 20.00 -4.86
C THR A 311 -14.05 21.49 -4.56
N HIS A 312 -14.20 21.88 -3.29
CA HIS A 312 -14.17 23.29 -2.87
C HIS A 312 -12.77 23.92 -3.01
N ARG A 313 -11.71 23.16 -2.75
CA ARG A 313 -10.33 23.64 -2.93
C ARG A 313 -9.95 23.90 -4.39
N LYS A 314 -10.56 23.17 -5.34
CA LYS A 314 -10.36 23.40 -6.79
C LYS A 314 -11.12 24.62 -7.32
N LYS A 315 -12.18 25.06 -6.63
CA LYS A 315 -12.93 26.29 -7.02
C LYS A 315 -12.33 27.58 -6.45
N LEU A 316 -11.37 27.47 -5.54
CA LEU A 316 -10.69 28.61 -4.89
C LEU A 316 -9.26 28.86 -5.44
N ARG A 317 -8.87 28.19 -6.49
CA ARG A 317 -7.65 28.41 -7.28
C ARG A 317 -8.02 28.74 -8.72
#